data_cf02ab3c541086bbafe0f2f0b01b3c10
#
_entry.id   cf02ab3c541086bbafe0f2f0b01b3c10
#
_cell.length_a   1.000
_cell.length_b   1.000
_cell.length_c   1.000
_cell.angle_alpha   90.00
_cell.angle_beta   90.00
_cell.angle_gamma   90.00
#
_symmetry.space_group_name_H-M   'P 1'
#
loop_
_entity.id
_entity.type
_entity.pdbx_description
1 polymer ?
#
loop_
_entity_poly.entity_id
_entity_poly.type
_entity_poly.pdbx_seq_one_letter_code
_entity_poly.pdbx_strand_id
1 'polypeptide(L)'
;NIPYKGFDILMTAAVSVVSCYISNYIFSKIFKAITNIESVFVTALILTLIFPVAFPSSLAPLAVVLVIAMASKYLLTIDKIHLFNPAAIAVLIVGYFVPDYSAIWWIGTNALIIPVFVGGFLVMRKIRREELVLTFIVTFLIVSGIGSFINSGSFSSIFTVWKQSLFSSALFFFAFIMLSEPVTS
;
A
#
# COMPACT_ATOMS: atom_id res chain seq x y z
N ASN A 1 9.69 -5.85 -16.70
CA ASN A 1 8.86 -7.06 -16.72
C ASN A 1 8.19 -7.23 -15.36
N ILE A 2 6.92 -7.64 -15.36
CA ILE A 2 6.19 -8.01 -14.15
C ILE A 2 6.78 -9.34 -13.64
N PRO A 3 7.17 -9.44 -12.35
CA PRO A 3 7.88 -10.63 -11.85
C PRO A 3 7.01 -11.88 -11.68
N TYR A 4 5.68 -11.75 -11.82
CA TYR A 4 4.72 -12.82 -11.54
C TYR A 4 3.82 -13.13 -12.74
N LYS A 5 3.30 -14.36 -12.79
CA LYS A 5 2.32 -14.76 -13.80
C LYS A 5 0.95 -14.15 -13.49
N GLY A 6 0.21 -13.74 -14.53
CA GLY A 6 -1.10 -13.12 -14.35
C GLY A 6 -2.11 -13.99 -13.59
N PHE A 7 -2.07 -15.30 -13.80
CA PHE A 7 -2.91 -16.25 -13.06
C PHE A 7 -2.63 -16.23 -11.56
N ASP A 8 -1.34 -16.24 -11.16
CA ASP A 8 -0.94 -16.25 -9.75
C ASP A 8 -1.34 -14.93 -9.05
N ILE A 9 -1.23 -13.81 -9.77
CA ILE A 9 -1.69 -12.50 -9.29
C ILE A 9 -3.21 -12.50 -9.05
N LEU A 10 -3.99 -13.00 -10.00
CA LEU A 10 -5.45 -13.06 -9.89
C LEU A 10 -5.88 -13.98 -8.73
N MET A 11 -5.26 -15.14 -8.59
CA MET A 11 -5.56 -16.06 -7.48
C MET A 11 -5.17 -15.46 -6.13
N THR A 12 -4.02 -14.81 -6.05
CA THR A 12 -3.60 -14.08 -4.83
C THR A 12 -4.58 -12.97 -4.49
N ALA A 13 -5.01 -12.18 -5.47
CA ALA A 13 -6.01 -11.13 -5.27
C ALA A 13 -7.35 -11.69 -4.78
N ALA A 14 -7.83 -12.79 -5.39
CA ALA A 14 -9.07 -13.44 -4.98
C ALA A 14 -8.99 -13.93 -3.52
N VAL A 15 -7.90 -14.60 -3.15
CA VAL A 15 -7.67 -15.05 -1.76
C VAL A 15 -7.58 -13.86 -0.82
N SER A 16 -6.91 -12.78 -1.21
CA SER A 16 -6.81 -11.56 -0.39
C SER A 16 -8.17 -10.93 -0.12
N VAL A 17 -9.00 -10.81 -1.15
CA VAL A 17 -10.36 -10.27 -1.01
C VAL A 17 -11.21 -11.14 -0.09
N VAL A 18 -11.21 -12.45 -0.29
CA VAL A 18 -11.98 -13.40 0.53
C VAL A 18 -11.50 -13.36 1.99
N SER A 19 -10.19 -13.39 2.22
CA SER A 19 -9.61 -13.35 3.57
C SER A 19 -9.92 -12.04 4.30
N CYS A 20 -9.78 -10.91 3.63
CA CYS A 20 -10.15 -9.60 4.18
C CYS A 20 -11.66 -9.52 4.47
N TYR A 21 -12.50 -10.03 3.58
CA TYR A 21 -13.95 -10.01 3.77
C TYR A 21 -14.37 -10.84 4.98
N ILE A 22 -13.86 -12.07 5.11
CA ILE A 22 -14.14 -12.95 6.25
C ILE A 22 -13.64 -12.31 7.55
N SER A 23 -12.40 -11.83 7.58
CA SER A 23 -11.81 -11.18 8.76
C SER A 23 -12.60 -9.95 9.16
N ASN A 24 -12.97 -9.10 8.20
CA ASN A 24 -13.79 -7.91 8.43
C ASN A 24 -15.16 -8.29 9.00
N TYR A 25 -15.82 -9.32 8.46
CA TYR A 25 -17.10 -9.81 8.99
C TYR A 25 -16.99 -10.27 10.44
N ILE A 26 -15.96 -11.04 10.77
CA ILE A 26 -15.71 -11.52 12.14
C ILE A 26 -15.49 -10.33 13.08
N PHE A 27 -14.57 -9.43 12.76
CA PHE A 27 -14.27 -8.26 13.61
C PHE A 27 -15.45 -7.32 13.74
N SER A 28 -16.24 -7.10 12.69
CA SER A 28 -17.45 -6.26 12.78
C SER A 28 -18.46 -6.79 13.76
N LYS A 29 -18.62 -8.11 13.84
CA LYS A 29 -19.52 -8.76 14.82
C LYS A 29 -18.97 -8.64 16.24
N ILE A 30 -17.66 -8.87 16.42
CA ILE A 30 -17.02 -8.76 17.74
C ILE A 30 -17.11 -7.34 18.29
N PHE A 31 -16.77 -6.35 17.47
CA PHE A 31 -16.72 -4.93 17.88
C PHE A 31 -18.04 -4.18 17.70
N LYS A 32 -19.10 -4.85 17.17
CA LYS A 32 -20.42 -4.26 16.88
C LYS A 32 -20.32 -2.96 16.08
N ALA A 33 -19.40 -2.94 15.10
CA ALA A 33 -19.10 -1.77 14.28
C ALA A 33 -19.76 -1.85 12.91
N ILE A 34 -20.17 -0.69 12.37
CA ILE A 34 -20.64 -0.57 10.99
C ILE A 34 -19.44 -0.76 10.06
N THR A 35 -19.61 -1.58 9.03
CA THR A 35 -18.52 -1.90 8.10
C THR A 35 -18.71 -1.18 6.78
N ASN A 36 -17.60 -0.68 6.23
CA ASN A 36 -17.53 -0.23 4.85
C ASN A 36 -16.87 -1.32 4.00
N ILE A 37 -17.66 -1.96 3.16
CA ILE A 37 -17.21 -3.06 2.30
C ILE A 37 -16.20 -2.56 1.24
N GLU A 38 -16.36 -1.35 0.72
CA GLU A 38 -15.44 -0.78 -0.27
C GLU A 38 -14.01 -0.69 0.29
N SER A 39 -13.88 -0.23 1.53
CA SER A 39 -12.57 -0.15 2.20
C SER A 39 -11.92 -1.52 2.42
N VAL A 40 -12.71 -2.60 2.52
CA VAL A 40 -12.18 -3.98 2.59
C VAL A 40 -11.52 -4.37 1.28
N PHE A 41 -12.18 -4.12 0.15
CA PHE A 41 -11.63 -4.39 -1.18
C PHE A 41 -10.36 -3.57 -1.47
N VAL A 42 -10.40 -2.28 -1.14
CA VAL A 42 -9.22 -1.40 -1.33
C VAL A 42 -8.02 -1.92 -0.55
N THR A 43 -8.20 -2.24 0.74
CA THR A 43 -7.11 -2.78 1.57
C THR A 43 -6.58 -4.11 1.05
N ALA A 44 -7.46 -5.03 0.63
CA ALA A 44 -7.07 -6.33 0.07
C ALA A 44 -6.23 -6.18 -1.21
N LEU A 45 -6.65 -5.30 -2.12
CA LEU A 45 -5.95 -5.05 -3.38
C LEU A 45 -4.60 -4.34 -3.14
N ILE A 46 -4.55 -3.36 -2.24
CA ILE A 46 -3.28 -2.70 -1.87
C ILE A 46 -2.28 -3.74 -1.35
N LEU A 47 -2.69 -4.59 -0.41
CA LEU A 47 -1.81 -5.62 0.15
C LEU A 47 -1.35 -6.64 -0.89
N THR A 48 -2.22 -7.02 -1.83
CA THR A 48 -1.84 -7.88 -2.96
C THR A 48 -0.73 -7.25 -3.82
N LEU A 49 -0.76 -5.93 -4.01
CA LEU A 49 0.20 -5.22 -4.87
C LEU A 49 1.54 -4.92 -4.19
N ILE A 50 1.60 -4.95 -2.87
CA ILE A 50 2.83 -4.63 -2.12
C ILE A 50 3.50 -5.85 -1.49
N PHE A 51 2.77 -6.95 -1.26
CA PHE A 51 3.36 -8.20 -0.77
C PHE A 51 3.70 -9.17 -1.93
N PRO A 52 4.61 -10.15 -1.69
CA PRO A 52 4.90 -11.19 -2.69
C PRO A 52 3.63 -11.91 -3.14
N VAL A 53 3.54 -12.22 -4.43
CA VAL A 53 2.44 -13.05 -4.94
C VAL A 53 2.52 -14.43 -4.28
N ALA A 54 1.47 -14.78 -3.58
CA ALA A 54 1.49 -15.87 -2.59
C ALA A 54 1.07 -17.23 -3.15
N PHE A 55 0.44 -17.27 -4.33
CA PHE A 55 -0.11 -18.52 -4.86
C PHE A 55 0.96 -19.34 -5.60
N PRO A 56 1.06 -20.65 -5.32
CA PRO A 56 0.39 -21.42 -4.26
C PRO A 56 1.15 -21.47 -2.92
N SER A 57 2.39 -21.00 -2.85
CA SER A 57 3.37 -21.37 -1.81
C SER A 57 3.32 -20.56 -0.52
N SER A 58 2.80 -19.33 -0.54
CA SER A 58 2.92 -18.38 0.59
C SER A 58 1.57 -17.83 1.07
N LEU A 59 0.49 -18.62 0.96
CA LEU A 59 -0.86 -18.18 1.33
C LEU A 59 -1.02 -17.95 2.84
N ALA A 60 -0.36 -18.76 3.68
CA ALA A 60 -0.49 -18.63 5.13
C ALA A 60 0.11 -17.31 5.67
N PRO A 61 1.35 -16.92 5.32
CA PRO A 61 1.88 -15.60 5.69
C PRO A 61 1.00 -14.45 5.17
N LEU A 62 0.52 -14.52 3.93
CA LEU A 62 -0.36 -13.51 3.38
C LEU A 62 -1.66 -13.39 4.19
N ALA A 63 -2.30 -14.51 4.55
CA ALA A 63 -3.50 -14.51 5.37
C ALA A 63 -3.28 -13.79 6.71
N VAL A 64 -2.13 -14.00 7.36
CA VAL A 64 -1.77 -13.29 8.60
C VAL A 64 -1.69 -11.78 8.38
N VAL A 65 -1.03 -11.33 7.30
CA VAL A 65 -0.98 -9.91 6.93
C VAL A 65 -2.37 -9.30 6.78
N LEU A 66 -3.26 -10.00 6.07
CA LEU A 66 -4.62 -9.55 5.80
C LEU A 66 -5.48 -9.48 7.07
N VAL A 67 -5.31 -10.47 7.97
CA VAL A 67 -5.98 -10.47 9.28
C VAL A 67 -5.50 -9.31 10.15
N ILE A 68 -4.18 -9.04 10.19
CA ILE A 68 -3.60 -7.91 10.93
C ILE A 68 -4.15 -6.58 10.38
N ALA A 69 -4.20 -6.42 9.06
CA ALA A 69 -4.76 -5.23 8.43
C ALA A 69 -6.22 -5.02 8.81
N MET A 70 -7.04 -6.06 8.77
CA MET A 70 -8.44 -5.95 9.17
C MET A 70 -8.59 -5.71 10.67
N ALA A 71 -7.80 -6.37 11.52
CA ALA A 71 -7.82 -6.15 12.96
C ALA A 71 -7.47 -4.68 13.31
N SER A 72 -6.49 -4.09 12.64
CA SER A 72 -6.09 -2.70 12.89
C SER A 72 -7.22 -1.68 12.68
N LYS A 73 -8.13 -1.96 11.74
CA LYS A 73 -9.32 -1.12 11.50
C LYS A 73 -10.25 -1.00 12.69
N TYR A 74 -10.24 -2.01 13.56
CA TYR A 74 -11.14 -2.06 14.73
C TYR A 74 -10.42 -1.75 16.03
N LEU A 75 -9.14 -2.12 16.12
CA LEU A 75 -8.34 -1.91 17.32
C LEU A 75 -7.76 -0.49 17.40
N LEU A 76 -7.39 0.11 16.24
CA LEU A 76 -6.76 1.42 16.17
C LEU A 76 -7.74 2.48 15.68
N THR A 77 -8.88 2.59 16.40
CA THR A 77 -9.93 3.57 16.09
C THR A 77 -10.16 4.52 17.26
N ILE A 78 -10.43 5.79 16.93
CA ILE A 78 -10.97 6.79 17.86
C ILE A 78 -12.26 7.32 17.24
N ASP A 79 -13.34 7.36 18.01
CA ASP A 79 -14.66 7.82 17.58
C ASP A 79 -15.18 7.15 16.30
N LYS A 80 -14.91 5.85 16.15
CA LYS A 80 -15.25 5.02 14.99
C LYS A 80 -14.47 5.35 13.70
N ILE A 81 -13.47 6.22 13.75
CA ILE A 81 -12.59 6.55 12.65
C ILE A 81 -11.25 5.83 12.86
N HIS A 82 -10.79 5.05 11.91
CA HIS A 82 -9.46 4.44 11.98
C HIS A 82 -8.37 5.51 11.78
N LEU A 83 -7.38 5.52 12.69
CA LEU A 83 -6.32 6.54 12.70
C LEU A 83 -5.25 6.32 11.63
N PHE A 84 -5.02 5.08 11.26
CA PHE A 84 -3.93 4.70 10.38
C PHE A 84 -4.46 3.91 9.19
N ASN A 85 -3.77 4.02 8.05
CA ASN A 85 -4.04 3.14 6.92
C ASN A 85 -3.79 1.68 7.32
N PRO A 86 -4.78 0.79 7.21
CA PRO A 86 -4.67 -0.60 7.66
C PRO A 86 -3.57 -1.39 6.95
N ALA A 87 -3.36 -1.12 5.66
CA ALA A 87 -2.29 -1.76 4.90
C ALA A 87 -0.90 -1.32 5.41
N ALA A 88 -0.72 -0.04 5.75
CA ALA A 88 0.54 0.47 6.29
C ALA A 88 0.87 -0.15 7.65
N ILE A 89 -0.13 -0.30 8.55
CA ILE A 89 0.05 -0.98 9.83
C ILE A 89 0.43 -2.45 9.65
N ALA A 90 -0.23 -3.16 8.73
CA ALA A 90 0.10 -4.56 8.44
C ALA A 90 1.55 -4.70 7.92
N VAL A 91 1.98 -3.82 7.02
CA VAL A 91 3.37 -3.78 6.52
C VAL A 91 4.37 -3.56 7.66
N LEU A 92 4.08 -2.60 8.54
CA LEU A 92 4.96 -2.28 9.67
C LEU A 92 5.10 -3.47 10.63
N ILE A 93 3.98 -4.05 11.05
CA ILE A 93 3.96 -5.16 12.02
C ILE A 93 4.64 -6.39 11.42
N VAL A 94 4.27 -6.79 10.20
CA VAL A 94 4.83 -7.98 9.58
C VAL A 94 6.30 -7.79 9.24
N GLY A 95 6.70 -6.63 8.74
CA GLY A 95 8.11 -6.32 8.46
C GLY A 95 9.00 -6.36 9.71
N TYR A 96 8.43 -6.06 10.89
CA TYR A 96 9.17 -6.14 12.16
C TYR A 96 9.22 -7.56 12.73
N PHE A 97 8.11 -8.30 12.74
CA PHE A 97 8.01 -9.62 13.38
C PHE A 97 8.33 -10.80 12.45
N VAL A 98 8.20 -10.63 11.14
CA VAL A 98 8.43 -11.67 10.13
C VAL A 98 9.30 -11.10 9.00
N PRO A 99 10.59 -10.81 9.25
CA PRO A 99 11.46 -10.14 8.27
C PRO A 99 11.57 -10.86 6.93
N ASP A 100 11.50 -12.20 6.94
CA ASP A 100 11.56 -13.05 5.73
C ASP A 100 10.32 -12.92 4.83
N TYR A 101 9.23 -12.34 5.36
CA TYR A 101 8.00 -12.08 4.61
C TYR A 101 7.64 -10.58 4.66
N SER A 102 8.53 -9.75 4.17
CA SER A 102 8.35 -8.31 4.09
C SER A 102 7.67 -7.85 2.81
N ALA A 103 7.16 -6.63 2.81
CA ALA A 103 6.61 -5.99 1.61
C ALA A 103 7.71 -5.75 0.57
N ILE A 104 7.52 -6.22 -0.64
CA ILE A 104 8.49 -6.07 -1.74
C ILE A 104 8.10 -5.00 -2.76
N TRP A 105 6.90 -4.43 -2.63
CA TRP A 105 6.40 -3.35 -3.50
C TRP A 105 6.52 -3.68 -4.99
N TRP A 106 6.13 -4.89 -5.41
CA TRP A 106 6.27 -5.33 -6.81
C TRP A 106 5.48 -4.45 -7.79
N ILE A 107 4.46 -3.72 -7.30
CA ILE A 107 3.81 -2.65 -8.04
C ILE A 107 4.80 -1.57 -8.51
N GLY A 108 5.97 -1.45 -7.87
CA GLY A 108 7.04 -0.52 -8.19
C GLY A 108 7.85 -0.86 -9.45
N THR A 109 7.47 -1.88 -10.21
CA THR A 109 8.17 -2.24 -11.44
C THR A 109 7.94 -1.21 -12.55
N ASN A 110 8.98 -0.95 -13.36
CA ASN A 110 8.90 0.01 -14.48
C ASN A 110 7.77 -0.30 -15.47
N ALA A 111 7.40 -1.57 -15.62
CA ALA A 111 6.29 -1.98 -16.49
C ALA A 111 4.92 -1.42 -16.06
N LEU A 112 4.76 -1.11 -14.78
CA LEU A 112 3.50 -0.64 -14.20
C LEU A 112 3.45 0.88 -13.99
N ILE A 113 4.50 1.63 -14.36
CA ILE A 113 4.57 3.06 -14.11
C ILE A 113 3.42 3.82 -14.80
N ILE A 114 3.12 3.50 -16.05
CA ILE A 114 2.05 4.17 -16.81
C ILE A 114 0.67 3.87 -16.22
N PRO A 115 0.25 2.61 -16.03
CA PRO A 115 -1.07 2.31 -15.46
C PRO A 115 -1.22 2.82 -14.02
N VAL A 116 -0.17 2.77 -13.20
CA VAL A 116 -0.20 3.31 -11.83
C VAL A 116 -0.31 4.83 -11.84
N PHE A 117 0.45 5.50 -12.69
CA PHE A 117 0.40 6.97 -12.79
C PHE A 117 -0.96 7.44 -13.31
N VAL A 118 -1.45 6.88 -14.42
CA VAL A 118 -2.74 7.28 -15.01
C VAL A 118 -3.89 6.94 -14.09
N GLY A 119 -3.96 5.69 -13.59
CA GLY A 119 -5.01 5.25 -12.68
C GLY A 119 -4.99 6.03 -11.37
N GLY A 120 -3.83 6.21 -10.76
CA GLY A 120 -3.65 6.96 -9.53
C GLY A 120 -4.00 8.44 -9.68
N PHE A 121 -3.62 9.07 -10.79
CA PHE A 121 -3.97 10.46 -11.10
C PHE A 121 -5.49 10.65 -11.22
N LEU A 122 -6.19 9.72 -11.88
CA LEU A 122 -7.65 9.75 -12.00
C LEU A 122 -8.32 9.59 -10.63
N VAL A 123 -7.83 8.69 -9.79
CA VAL A 123 -8.31 8.53 -8.41
C VAL A 123 -8.10 9.81 -7.61
N MET A 124 -6.87 10.35 -7.60
CA MET A 124 -6.54 11.59 -6.90
C MET A 124 -7.49 12.74 -7.29
N ARG A 125 -7.73 12.94 -8.59
CA ARG A 125 -8.67 13.97 -9.08
C ARG A 125 -10.10 13.72 -8.65
N LYS A 126 -10.55 12.46 -8.67
CA LYS A 126 -11.91 12.09 -8.26
C LYS A 126 -12.17 12.39 -6.78
N ILE A 127 -11.18 12.15 -5.92
CA ILE A 127 -11.30 12.39 -4.46
C ILE A 127 -10.85 13.80 -4.04
N ARG A 128 -10.40 14.65 -4.99
CA ARG A 128 -9.97 16.04 -4.76
C ARG A 128 -8.88 16.18 -3.71
N ARG A 129 -7.82 15.37 -3.81
CA ARG A 129 -6.68 15.35 -2.88
C ARG A 129 -5.37 15.77 -3.55
N GLU A 130 -5.45 16.61 -4.59
CA GLU A 130 -4.29 17.05 -5.37
C GLU A 130 -3.24 17.75 -4.50
N GLU A 131 -3.66 18.64 -3.60
CA GLU A 131 -2.74 19.37 -2.72
C GLU A 131 -1.94 18.44 -1.81
N LEU A 132 -2.61 17.43 -1.22
CA LEU A 132 -1.96 16.47 -0.34
C LEU A 132 -0.88 15.67 -1.11
N VAL A 133 -1.22 15.18 -2.30
CA VAL A 133 -0.30 14.38 -3.14
C VAL A 133 0.87 15.22 -3.62
N LEU A 134 0.61 16.43 -4.11
CA LEU A 134 1.67 17.35 -4.57
C LEU A 134 2.60 17.74 -3.43
N THR A 135 2.06 18.10 -2.27
CA THR A 135 2.87 18.42 -1.08
C THR A 135 3.75 17.25 -0.68
N PHE A 136 3.21 16.02 -0.69
CA PHE A 136 3.98 14.82 -0.38
C PHE A 136 5.13 14.63 -1.38
N ILE A 137 4.85 14.67 -2.69
CA ILE A 137 5.88 14.46 -3.73
C ILE A 137 6.99 15.52 -3.62
N VAL A 138 6.63 16.80 -3.45
CA VAL A 138 7.60 17.88 -3.30
C VAL A 138 8.45 17.69 -2.04
N THR A 139 7.81 17.41 -0.90
CA THR A 139 8.51 17.15 0.37
C THR A 139 9.44 15.94 0.26
N PHE A 140 8.97 14.84 -0.36
CA PHE A 140 9.78 13.66 -0.60
C PHE A 140 11.02 13.96 -1.43
N LEU A 141 10.88 14.71 -2.53
CA LEU A 141 12.00 15.09 -3.38
C LEU A 141 13.01 15.97 -2.62
N ILE A 142 12.54 16.95 -1.85
CA ILE A 142 13.41 17.81 -1.05
C ILE A 142 14.17 16.99 -0.01
N VAL A 143 13.48 16.19 0.80
CA VAL A 143 14.09 15.41 1.89
C VAL A 143 15.05 14.36 1.34
N SER A 144 14.66 13.62 0.30
CA SER A 144 15.51 12.63 -0.34
C SER A 144 16.73 13.26 -1.02
N GLY A 145 16.56 14.42 -1.62
CA GLY A 145 17.67 15.20 -2.20
C GLY A 145 18.67 15.66 -1.16
N ILE A 146 18.21 16.25 -0.06
CA ILE A 146 19.06 16.68 1.07
C ILE A 146 19.78 15.46 1.66
N GLY A 147 19.08 14.36 1.96
CA GLY A 147 19.67 13.15 2.49
C GLY A 147 20.74 12.55 1.57
N SER A 148 20.47 12.53 0.26
CA SER A 148 21.44 12.07 -0.74
C SER A 148 22.70 12.95 -0.78
N PHE A 149 22.53 14.27 -0.70
CA PHE A 149 23.64 15.21 -0.69
C PHE A 149 24.49 15.07 0.57
N ILE A 150 23.88 14.96 1.74
CA ILE A 150 24.59 14.79 3.03
C ILE A 150 25.44 13.50 3.00
N ASN A 151 24.89 12.41 2.46
CA ASN A 151 25.57 11.11 2.45
C ASN A 151 26.70 11.02 1.40
N SER A 152 26.58 11.69 0.27
CA SER A 152 27.53 11.53 -0.86
C SER A 152 28.41 12.76 -1.15
N GLY A 153 28.01 13.93 -0.63
CA GLY A 153 28.67 15.21 -0.94
C GLY A 153 28.56 15.66 -2.41
N SER A 154 27.75 14.98 -3.24
CA SER A 154 27.67 15.22 -4.68
C SER A 154 26.26 15.56 -5.16
N PHE A 155 26.12 16.59 -5.99
CA PHE A 155 24.84 16.90 -6.63
C PHE A 155 24.37 15.83 -7.61
N SER A 156 25.28 15.07 -8.21
CA SER A 156 24.91 13.98 -9.13
C SER A 156 24.11 12.86 -8.44
N SER A 157 24.36 12.63 -7.15
CA SER A 157 23.62 11.64 -6.35
C SER A 157 22.15 12.00 -6.17
N ILE A 158 21.85 13.31 -6.06
CA ILE A 158 20.46 13.82 -5.96
C ILE A 158 19.67 13.40 -7.20
N PHE A 159 20.23 13.68 -8.40
CA PHE A 159 19.58 13.30 -9.66
C PHE A 159 19.40 11.79 -9.80
N THR A 160 20.37 11.01 -9.33
CA THR A 160 20.27 9.55 -9.36
C THR A 160 19.11 9.06 -8.49
N VAL A 161 19.00 9.56 -7.26
CA VAL A 161 17.92 9.20 -6.32
C VAL A 161 16.55 9.64 -6.87
N TRP A 162 16.45 10.87 -7.38
CA TRP A 162 15.21 11.36 -7.97
C TRP A 162 14.78 10.57 -9.19
N LYS A 163 15.71 10.30 -10.11
CA LYS A 163 15.44 9.46 -11.27
C LYS A 163 14.95 8.08 -10.85
N GLN A 164 15.65 7.43 -9.93
CA GLN A 164 15.25 6.11 -9.43
C GLN A 164 13.87 6.12 -8.78
N SER A 165 13.56 7.12 -7.97
CA SER A 165 12.27 7.25 -7.28
C SER A 165 11.12 7.58 -8.23
N LEU A 166 11.32 8.51 -9.17
CA LEU A 166 10.30 8.95 -10.13
C LEU A 166 10.02 7.89 -11.21
N PHE A 167 11.03 7.10 -11.60
CA PHE A 167 10.86 6.00 -12.54
C PHE A 167 10.48 4.67 -11.87
N SER A 168 10.26 4.68 -10.55
CA SER A 168 9.64 3.60 -9.81
C SER A 168 8.16 3.92 -9.57
N SER A 169 7.27 3.05 -10.04
CA SER A 169 5.83 3.25 -9.80
C SER A 169 5.42 3.15 -8.32
N ALA A 170 6.31 2.68 -7.43
CA ALA A 170 6.04 2.60 -6.01
C ALA A 170 5.77 3.97 -5.37
N LEU A 171 6.53 5.01 -5.73
CA LEU A 171 6.30 6.37 -5.24
C LEU A 171 4.90 6.89 -5.63
N PHE A 172 4.53 6.71 -6.90
CA PHE A 172 3.23 7.14 -7.40
C PHE A 172 2.09 6.31 -6.80
N PHE A 173 2.29 5.01 -6.66
CA PHE A 173 1.30 4.14 -6.00
C PHE A 173 1.05 4.58 -4.56
N PHE A 174 2.12 4.84 -3.81
CA PHE A 174 2.00 5.34 -2.44
C PHE A 174 1.28 6.70 -2.40
N ALA A 175 1.74 7.65 -3.20
CA ALA A 175 1.22 9.02 -3.19
C ALA A 175 -0.25 9.12 -3.65
N PHE A 176 -0.60 8.43 -4.73
CA PHE A 176 -1.93 8.56 -5.35
C PHE A 176 -2.97 7.63 -4.73
N ILE A 177 -2.58 6.48 -4.17
CA ILE A 177 -3.52 5.46 -3.70
C ILE A 177 -3.46 5.35 -2.18
N MET A 178 -2.30 5.03 -1.61
CA MET A 178 -2.23 4.77 -0.17
C MET A 178 -2.38 6.03 0.68
N LEU A 179 -1.72 7.13 0.28
CA LEU A 179 -1.77 8.39 1.01
C LEU A 179 -3.12 9.10 0.86
N SER A 180 -3.74 8.95 -0.30
CA SER A 180 -5.02 9.59 -0.63
C SER A 180 -6.23 8.75 -0.24
N GLU A 181 -6.03 7.53 0.29
CA GLU A 181 -7.13 6.67 0.73
C GLU A 181 -8.06 7.47 1.67
N PRO A 182 -9.32 7.67 1.29
CA PRO A 182 -10.24 8.41 2.14
C PRO A 182 -10.42 7.65 3.45
N VAL A 183 -10.33 8.38 4.56
CA VAL A 183 -10.75 7.86 5.86
C VAL A 183 -12.25 7.59 5.73
N THR A 184 -12.59 6.36 5.42
CA THR A 184 -13.98 5.93 5.30
C THR A 184 -14.50 5.67 6.69
N SER A 185 -15.12 6.69 7.23
CA SER A 185 -15.96 6.60 8.43
C SER A 185 -17.27 5.89 8.11
#